data_361fb092ffc9d2cec7f25600ebc540b9
#
_entry.id   361fb092ffc9d2cec7f25600ebc540b9
#
_cell.length_a   1.000
_cell.length_b   1.000
_cell.length_c   1.000
_cell.angle_alpha   90.00
_cell.angle_beta   90.00
_cell.angle_gamma   90.00
#
_symmetry.space_group_name_H-M   'P 1'
#
loop_
_entity.id
_entity.type
_entity.pdbx_description
1 polymer ?
#
loop_
_entity_poly.entity_id
_entity_poly.type
_entity_poly.pdbx_seq_one_letter_code
_entity_poly.pdbx_strand_id
1 'polypeptide(L)'
;YVRMIAYFPLLGFVIYFLRKLSVDQDNDPNPGTSRLKRARWHSCWGVPVFAVVLTFLAIDVVKTLDYKWFSTMWGVYVFAGSALNAMAVIILITIALRRMGYLKNVVGPEHDHLMGKLVFAFTVFWAYISFDQYFLYWYANITEETRYFILRNTAGWNYVSIVLVFGHFVAPFLLLIRQDLKRRNGYMIVIACYLLFMHMI
;
A
#
# COMPACT_ATOMS: atom_id res chain seq x y z
N TYR A 1 -9.01 5.52 23.17
CA TYR A 1 -8.72 6.90 22.75
C TYR A 1 -7.26 7.28 22.97
N VAL A 2 -6.63 6.97 24.14
CA VAL A 2 -5.24 7.36 24.45
C VAL A 2 -4.25 6.78 23.42
N ARG A 3 -4.39 5.51 23.02
CA ARG A 3 -3.53 4.87 22.01
C ARG A 3 -3.60 5.59 20.66
N MET A 4 -4.80 6.01 20.23
CA MET A 4 -4.98 6.72 18.96
C MET A 4 -4.20 8.03 18.92
N ILE A 5 -4.15 8.76 20.03
CA ILE A 5 -3.36 10.00 20.13
C ILE A 5 -1.86 9.72 19.97
N ALA A 6 -1.36 8.54 20.37
CA ALA A 6 0.04 8.19 20.28
C ALA A 6 0.48 7.76 18.85
N TYR A 7 -0.42 7.18 18.05
CA TYR A 7 -0.08 6.66 16.72
C TYR A 7 0.37 7.74 15.74
N PHE A 8 -0.37 8.84 15.67
CA PHE A 8 -0.07 9.93 14.73
C PHE A 8 1.26 10.65 15.04
N PRO A 9 1.58 11.01 16.29
CA PRO A 9 2.90 11.58 16.64
C PRO A 9 4.05 10.62 16.35
N LEU A 10 3.89 9.30 16.62
CA LEU A 10 4.92 8.31 16.32
C LEU A 10 5.22 8.22 14.82
N LEU A 11 4.17 8.11 13.99
CA LEU A 11 4.32 8.12 12.53
C LEU A 11 4.89 9.46 12.04
N GLY A 12 4.37 10.57 12.57
CA GLY A 12 4.85 11.91 12.24
C GLY A 12 6.33 12.10 12.59
N PHE A 13 6.77 11.57 13.73
CA PHE A 13 8.18 11.62 14.15
C PHE A 13 9.08 10.86 13.17
N VAL A 14 8.72 9.64 12.79
CA VAL A 14 9.51 8.84 11.82
C VAL A 14 9.61 9.58 10.49
N ILE A 15 8.48 10.08 9.97
CA ILE A 15 8.43 10.82 8.69
C ILE A 15 9.25 12.12 8.78
N TYR A 16 9.06 12.91 9.84
CA TYR A 16 9.77 14.18 10.05
C TYR A 16 11.28 13.95 10.10
N PHE A 17 11.72 12.94 10.84
CA PHE A 17 13.14 12.65 11.01
C PHE A 17 13.81 12.21 9.72
N LEU A 18 13.18 11.29 8.96
CA LEU A 18 13.70 10.87 7.66
C LEU A 18 13.72 12.02 6.65
N ARG A 19 12.66 12.84 6.63
CA ARG A 19 12.61 14.04 5.79
C ARG A 19 13.70 15.03 6.15
N LYS A 20 13.92 15.29 7.45
CA LYS A 20 14.98 16.19 7.93
C LYS A 20 16.36 15.73 7.46
N LEU A 21 16.66 14.43 7.59
CA LEU A 21 17.95 13.88 7.11
C LEU A 21 18.14 14.05 5.60
N SER A 22 17.07 13.90 4.81
CA SER A 22 17.10 14.11 3.36
C SER A 22 17.35 15.58 3.00
N VAL A 23 16.61 16.51 3.60
CA VAL A 23 16.77 17.95 3.36
C VAL A 23 18.13 18.45 3.82
N ASP A 24 18.63 17.98 4.98
CA ASP A 24 19.95 18.32 5.46
C ASP A 24 21.07 17.81 4.54
N GLN A 25 20.83 16.69 3.82
CA GLN A 25 21.76 16.17 2.81
C GLN A 25 21.78 17.05 1.57
N ASP A 26 20.61 17.52 1.11
CA ASP A 26 20.50 18.37 -0.08
C ASP A 26 21.16 19.75 0.13
N ASN A 27 21.17 20.25 1.37
CA ASN A 27 21.75 21.53 1.74
C ASN A 27 23.28 21.45 2.02
N ASP A 28 23.90 20.26 1.95
CA ASP A 28 25.32 20.08 2.22
C ASP A 28 26.15 20.22 0.94
N PRO A 29 27.06 21.19 0.86
CA PRO A 29 27.94 21.37 -0.31
C PRO A 29 28.82 20.15 -0.63
N ASN A 30 29.15 19.35 0.40
CA ASN A 30 29.94 18.13 0.28
C ASN A 30 29.21 16.94 0.95
N PRO A 31 28.17 16.40 0.31
CA PRO A 31 27.38 15.33 0.90
C PRO A 31 28.19 14.05 1.04
N GLY A 32 28.78 13.85 2.21
CA GLY A 32 29.46 12.61 2.55
C GLY A 32 28.50 11.45 2.77
N THR A 33 29.01 10.21 2.76
CA THR A 33 28.19 9.00 3.00
C THR A 33 27.64 8.87 4.42
N SER A 34 28.06 9.74 5.35
CA SER A 34 27.67 9.66 6.78
C SER A 34 26.18 9.88 6.99
N ARG A 35 25.57 10.84 6.29
CA ARG A 35 24.11 11.10 6.39
C ARG A 35 23.29 9.98 5.78
N LEU A 36 23.74 9.41 4.66
CA LEU A 36 23.11 8.24 4.05
C LEU A 36 23.14 7.03 5.00
N LYS A 37 24.27 6.80 5.69
CA LYS A 37 24.38 5.74 6.71
C LYS A 37 23.40 5.97 7.87
N ARG A 38 23.27 7.21 8.35
CA ARG A 38 22.28 7.55 9.38
C ARG A 38 20.84 7.32 8.90
N ALA A 39 20.50 7.77 7.68
CA ALA A 39 19.19 7.55 7.11
C ALA A 39 18.85 6.04 7.00
N ARG A 40 19.81 5.22 6.55
CA ARG A 40 19.64 3.76 6.52
C ARG A 40 19.40 3.18 7.90
N TRP A 41 20.20 3.59 8.90
CA TRP A 41 20.05 3.12 10.28
C TRP A 41 18.66 3.47 10.84
N HIS A 42 18.20 4.72 10.62
CA HIS A 42 16.87 5.14 11.05
C HIS A 42 15.74 4.42 10.30
N SER A 43 15.93 4.08 9.03
CA SER A 43 14.97 3.26 8.29
C SER A 43 14.89 1.83 8.84
N CYS A 44 16.00 1.25 9.29
CA CYS A 44 16.01 -0.11 9.85
C CYS A 44 15.11 -0.29 11.08
N TRP A 45 15.07 0.69 11.99
CA TRP A 45 14.13 0.63 13.11
C TRP A 45 12.78 1.28 12.80
N GLY A 46 12.75 2.22 11.86
CA GLY A 46 11.53 2.91 11.44
C GLY A 46 10.51 1.97 10.81
N VAL A 47 10.96 0.99 10.01
CA VAL A 47 10.08 -0.01 9.36
C VAL A 47 9.34 -0.89 10.38
N PRO A 48 9.97 -1.53 11.38
CA PRO A 48 9.26 -2.26 12.43
C PRO A 48 8.29 -1.39 13.22
N VAL A 49 8.69 -0.18 13.59
CA VAL A 49 7.80 0.77 14.30
C VAL A 49 6.58 1.10 13.44
N PHE A 50 6.79 1.41 12.16
CA PHE A 50 5.70 1.66 11.22
C PHE A 50 4.75 0.47 11.13
N ALA A 51 5.28 -0.75 10.99
CA ALA A 51 4.46 -1.97 10.87
C ALA A 51 3.60 -2.21 12.12
N VAL A 52 4.18 -2.06 13.31
CA VAL A 52 3.45 -2.21 14.58
C VAL A 52 2.39 -1.14 14.75
N VAL A 53 2.75 0.12 14.53
CA VAL A 53 1.81 1.26 14.68
C VAL A 53 0.67 1.16 13.66
N LEU A 54 0.96 0.83 12.40
CA LEU A 54 -0.05 0.66 11.37
C LEU A 54 -1.01 -0.49 11.70
N THR A 55 -0.49 -1.62 12.21
CA THR A 55 -1.31 -2.76 12.61
C THR A 55 -2.27 -2.38 13.73
N PHE A 56 -1.79 -1.74 14.79
CA PHE A 56 -2.68 -1.30 15.87
C PHE A 56 -3.65 -0.21 15.43
N LEU A 57 -3.22 0.73 14.59
CA LEU A 57 -4.09 1.74 14.01
C LEU A 57 -5.22 1.10 13.19
N ALA A 58 -4.91 0.13 12.34
CA ALA A 58 -5.88 -0.59 11.55
C ALA A 58 -6.90 -1.35 12.42
N ILE A 59 -6.44 -1.95 13.51
CA ILE A 59 -7.31 -2.66 14.47
C ILE A 59 -8.16 -1.66 15.24
N ASP A 60 -7.59 -0.60 15.79
CA ASP A 60 -8.30 0.32 16.68
C ASP A 60 -9.25 1.27 15.93
N VAL A 61 -8.99 1.60 14.66
CA VAL A 61 -9.81 2.56 13.89
C VAL A 61 -10.74 1.85 12.93
N VAL A 62 -10.21 0.94 12.10
CA VAL A 62 -10.99 0.36 10.99
C VAL A 62 -11.75 -0.88 11.44
N LYS A 63 -11.09 -1.78 12.17
CA LYS A 63 -11.72 -3.02 12.59
C LYS A 63 -12.81 -2.83 13.65
N THR A 64 -12.72 -1.80 14.48
CA THR A 64 -13.75 -1.48 15.49
C THR A 64 -15.12 -1.14 14.91
N LEU A 65 -15.21 -0.90 13.60
CA LEU A 65 -16.50 -0.74 12.89
C LEU A 65 -17.34 -2.02 12.94
N ASP A 66 -16.70 -3.20 13.02
CA ASP A 66 -17.36 -4.47 13.29
C ASP A 66 -16.73 -5.14 14.51
N TYR A 67 -17.24 -4.82 15.70
CA TYR A 67 -16.68 -5.28 16.98
C TYR A 67 -16.89 -6.79 17.23
N LYS A 68 -17.82 -7.42 16.50
CA LYS A 68 -18.11 -8.85 16.66
C LYS A 68 -17.18 -9.76 15.87
N TRP A 69 -16.49 -9.21 14.88
CA TRP A 69 -15.56 -9.97 14.06
C TRP A 69 -14.11 -9.65 14.41
N PHE A 70 -13.25 -10.65 14.43
CA PHE A 70 -11.83 -10.49 14.76
C PHE A 70 -10.94 -11.17 13.73
N SER A 71 -9.90 -10.48 13.26
CA SER A 71 -8.86 -11.02 12.41
C SER A 71 -7.49 -10.46 12.79
N THR A 72 -6.54 -11.34 13.08
CA THR A 72 -5.14 -10.96 13.35
C THR A 72 -4.43 -10.47 12.10
N MET A 73 -4.86 -10.93 10.91
CA MET A 73 -4.30 -10.55 9.60
C MET A 73 -4.82 -9.18 9.10
N TRP A 74 -5.74 -8.55 9.82
CA TRP A 74 -6.35 -7.29 9.40
C TRP A 74 -5.33 -6.17 9.18
N GLY A 75 -4.32 -6.06 10.05
CA GLY A 75 -3.23 -5.10 9.91
C GLY A 75 -2.43 -5.31 8.63
N VAL A 76 -2.16 -6.57 8.28
CA VAL A 76 -1.43 -6.92 7.04
C VAL A 76 -2.29 -6.65 5.81
N TYR A 77 -3.59 -6.90 5.88
CA TYR A 77 -4.54 -6.58 4.81
C TYR A 77 -4.58 -5.08 4.51
N VAL A 78 -4.72 -4.25 5.54
CA VAL A 78 -4.70 -2.79 5.42
C VAL A 78 -3.35 -2.30 4.91
N PHE A 79 -2.24 -2.89 5.39
CA PHE A 79 -0.90 -2.58 4.87
C PHE A 79 -0.78 -2.88 3.38
N ALA A 80 -1.23 -4.05 2.94
CA ALA A 80 -1.12 -4.46 1.53
C ALA A 80 -1.86 -3.48 0.60
N GLY A 81 -3.10 -3.10 0.95
CA GLY A 81 -3.88 -2.11 0.21
C GLY A 81 -3.26 -0.72 0.23
N SER A 82 -2.79 -0.27 1.39
CA SER A 82 -2.12 1.03 1.56
C SER A 82 -0.81 1.11 0.76
N ALA A 83 0.00 0.04 0.75
CA ALA A 83 1.24 -0.03 -0.01
C ALA A 83 0.98 0.01 -1.53
N LEU A 84 -0.06 -0.72 -2.00
CA LEU A 84 -0.48 -0.68 -3.39
C LEU A 84 -0.88 0.74 -3.83
N ASN A 85 -1.70 1.42 -3.01
CA ASN A 85 -2.11 2.81 -3.28
C ASN A 85 -0.95 3.79 -3.23
N ALA A 86 -0.07 3.67 -2.23
CA ALA A 86 1.11 4.52 -2.13
C ALA A 86 1.99 4.39 -3.39
N MET A 87 2.20 3.17 -3.89
CA MET A 87 2.94 2.95 -5.12
C MET A 87 2.26 3.57 -6.35
N ALA A 88 0.93 3.47 -6.45
CA ALA A 88 0.18 4.11 -7.52
C ALA A 88 0.34 5.64 -7.49
N VAL A 89 0.24 6.26 -6.31
CA VAL A 89 0.46 7.71 -6.13
C VAL A 89 1.90 8.10 -6.46
N ILE A 90 2.91 7.34 -6.02
CA ILE A 90 4.33 7.58 -6.32
C ILE A 90 4.57 7.56 -7.83
N ILE A 91 3.98 6.62 -8.56
CA ILE A 91 4.07 6.57 -10.03
C ILE A 91 3.51 7.85 -10.66
N LEU A 92 2.32 8.29 -10.25
CA LEU A 92 1.70 9.50 -10.77
C LEU A 92 2.56 10.74 -10.50
N ILE A 93 3.06 10.89 -9.27
CA ILE A 93 3.95 12.01 -8.88
C ILE A 93 5.25 11.95 -9.69
N THR A 94 5.88 10.78 -9.81
CA THR A 94 7.14 10.62 -10.56
C THR A 94 6.98 11.00 -12.03
N ILE A 95 5.89 10.56 -12.67
CA ILE A 95 5.62 10.91 -14.07
C ILE A 95 5.29 12.39 -14.20
N ALA A 96 4.54 12.98 -13.26
CA ALA A 96 4.25 14.42 -13.26
C ALA A 96 5.52 15.27 -13.14
N LEU A 97 6.39 14.97 -12.16
CA LEU A 97 7.67 15.66 -11.96
C LEU A 97 8.59 15.52 -13.19
N ARG A 98 8.62 14.35 -13.83
CA ARG A 98 9.39 14.14 -15.05
C ARG A 98 8.85 14.98 -16.22
N ARG A 99 7.53 15.11 -16.35
CA ARG A 99 6.91 16.01 -17.37
C ARG A 99 7.21 17.47 -17.10
N MET A 100 7.31 17.88 -15.84
CA MET A 100 7.68 19.25 -15.44
C MET A 100 9.20 19.52 -15.59
N GLY A 101 10.02 18.48 -15.88
CA GLY A 101 11.45 18.66 -16.15
C GLY A 101 12.39 18.29 -15.00
N TYR A 102 11.87 18.08 -13.78
CA TYR A 102 12.71 17.88 -12.59
C TYR A 102 13.50 16.55 -12.57
N LEU A 103 12.93 15.45 -13.06
CA LEU A 103 13.52 14.11 -12.94
C LEU A 103 13.99 13.52 -14.28
N LYS A 104 14.15 14.32 -15.33
CA LYS A 104 14.46 13.85 -16.69
C LYS A 104 15.74 13.00 -16.78
N ASN A 105 16.77 13.36 -16.01
CA ASN A 105 18.08 12.72 -16.06
C ASN A 105 18.28 11.66 -14.94
N VAL A 106 17.31 11.50 -14.04
CA VAL A 106 17.41 10.60 -12.88
C VAL A 106 16.51 9.37 -13.06
N VAL A 107 15.29 9.56 -13.56
CA VAL A 107 14.28 8.50 -13.70
C VAL A 107 14.17 8.08 -15.16
N GLY A 108 14.64 6.89 -15.47
CA GLY A 108 14.57 6.25 -16.79
C GLY A 108 13.52 5.13 -16.85
N PRO A 109 13.38 4.50 -18.05
CA PRO A 109 12.40 3.41 -18.28
C PRO A 109 12.60 2.20 -17.35
N GLU A 110 13.81 1.97 -16.85
CA GLU A 110 14.08 0.88 -15.90
C GLU A 110 13.46 1.17 -14.51
N HIS A 111 13.45 2.43 -14.09
CA HIS A 111 12.77 2.83 -12.86
C HIS A 111 11.24 2.68 -12.99
N ASP A 112 10.68 3.04 -14.15
CA ASP A 112 9.25 2.83 -14.46
C ASP A 112 8.90 1.34 -14.39
N HIS A 113 9.75 0.48 -14.99
CA HIS A 113 9.59 -0.96 -14.93
C HIS A 113 9.68 -1.51 -13.50
N LEU A 114 10.61 -1.00 -12.69
CA LEU A 114 10.76 -1.40 -11.28
C LEU A 114 9.52 -1.02 -10.46
N MET A 115 9.02 0.22 -10.61
CA MET A 115 7.79 0.67 -9.96
C MET A 115 6.58 -0.18 -10.40
N GLY A 116 6.48 -0.50 -11.69
CA GLY A 116 5.46 -1.39 -12.21
C GLY A 116 5.53 -2.83 -11.67
N LYS A 117 6.76 -3.34 -11.40
CA LYS A 117 6.93 -4.65 -10.72
C LYS A 117 6.45 -4.59 -9.27
N LEU A 118 6.73 -3.51 -8.56
CA LEU A 118 6.28 -3.34 -7.17
C LEU A 118 4.76 -3.24 -7.08
N VAL A 119 4.11 -2.47 -7.98
CA VAL A 119 2.65 -2.43 -8.05
C VAL A 119 2.07 -3.81 -8.34
N PHE A 120 2.65 -4.56 -9.29
CA PHE A 120 2.23 -5.93 -9.57
C PHE A 120 2.37 -6.84 -8.35
N ALA A 121 3.52 -6.78 -7.66
CA ALA A 121 3.77 -7.56 -6.46
C ALA A 121 2.76 -7.23 -5.33
N PHE A 122 2.47 -5.95 -5.09
CA PHE A 122 1.48 -5.55 -4.09
C PHE A 122 0.04 -5.89 -4.49
N THR A 123 -0.28 -5.89 -5.78
CA THR A 123 -1.59 -6.38 -6.27
C THR A 123 -1.78 -7.86 -5.93
N VAL A 124 -0.77 -8.69 -6.21
CA VAL A 124 -0.79 -10.13 -5.88
C VAL A 124 -0.81 -10.33 -4.37
N PHE A 125 -0.01 -9.58 -3.63
CA PHE A 125 0.05 -9.67 -2.17
C PHE A 125 -1.28 -9.29 -1.51
N TRP A 126 -1.93 -8.21 -1.95
CA TRP A 126 -3.25 -7.84 -1.45
C TRP A 126 -4.30 -8.91 -1.73
N ALA A 127 -4.31 -9.46 -2.94
CA ALA A 127 -5.25 -10.52 -3.31
C ALA A 127 -5.00 -11.81 -2.51
N TYR A 128 -3.74 -12.17 -2.29
CA TYR A 128 -3.35 -13.32 -1.46
C TYR A 128 -3.88 -13.17 -0.03
N ILE A 129 -3.62 -12.03 0.62
CA ILE A 129 -4.09 -11.79 2.00
C ILE A 129 -5.62 -11.72 2.08
N SER A 130 -6.29 -11.14 1.06
CA SER A 130 -7.76 -11.11 0.99
C SER A 130 -8.35 -12.51 0.88
N PHE A 131 -7.78 -13.33 -0.01
CA PHE A 131 -8.21 -14.71 -0.22
C PHE A 131 -7.90 -15.59 1.00
N ASP A 132 -6.72 -15.44 1.61
CA ASP A 132 -6.30 -16.18 2.79
C ASP A 132 -7.29 -15.98 3.95
N GLN A 133 -7.67 -14.73 4.23
CA GLN A 133 -8.68 -14.44 5.25
C GLN A 133 -10.02 -15.13 4.94
N TYR A 134 -10.52 -14.99 3.71
CA TYR A 134 -11.77 -15.63 3.31
C TYR A 134 -11.69 -17.16 3.43
N PHE A 135 -10.60 -17.75 2.94
CA PHE A 135 -10.39 -19.21 2.93
C PHE A 135 -10.32 -19.78 4.33
N LEU A 136 -9.60 -19.14 5.25
CA LEU A 136 -9.48 -19.60 6.64
C LEU A 136 -10.83 -19.60 7.35
N TYR A 137 -11.64 -18.56 7.20
CA TYR A 137 -12.98 -18.48 7.80
C TYR A 137 -13.95 -19.46 7.16
N TRP A 138 -13.89 -19.66 5.86
CA TRP A 138 -14.69 -20.64 5.14
C TRP A 138 -14.33 -22.07 5.59
N TYR A 139 -13.03 -22.37 5.71
CA TYR A 139 -12.55 -23.69 6.11
C TYR A 139 -12.88 -24.00 7.57
N ALA A 140 -12.65 -23.07 8.50
CA ALA A 140 -12.93 -23.24 9.93
C ALA A 140 -14.43 -23.34 10.23
N ASN A 141 -15.28 -22.67 9.45
CA ASN A 141 -16.75 -22.67 9.53
C ASN A 141 -17.31 -22.39 10.94
N ILE A 142 -16.65 -21.50 11.68
CA ILE A 142 -17.11 -21.06 13.01
C ILE A 142 -18.21 -20.00 12.79
N THR A 143 -19.40 -20.27 13.31
CA THR A 143 -20.62 -19.46 13.04
C THR A 143 -20.49 -17.99 13.42
N GLU A 144 -19.80 -17.67 14.52
CA GLU A 144 -19.55 -16.31 14.96
C GLU A 144 -18.67 -15.51 13.99
N GLU A 145 -17.69 -16.19 13.37
CA GLU A 145 -16.70 -15.58 12.50
C GLU A 145 -17.15 -15.52 11.05
N THR A 146 -17.87 -16.53 10.55
CA THR A 146 -18.38 -16.57 9.16
C THR A 146 -19.42 -15.47 8.88
N ARG A 147 -20.10 -14.96 9.91
CA ARG A 147 -21.09 -13.88 9.79
C ARG A 147 -20.57 -12.69 8.99
N TYR A 148 -19.32 -12.29 9.18
CA TYR A 148 -18.69 -11.16 8.47
C TYR A 148 -18.77 -11.32 6.95
N PHE A 149 -18.43 -12.51 6.44
CA PHE A 149 -18.44 -12.81 5.01
C PHE A 149 -19.85 -13.10 4.49
N ILE A 150 -20.71 -13.73 5.29
CA ILE A 150 -22.11 -13.98 4.91
C ILE A 150 -22.83 -12.66 4.65
N LEU A 151 -22.70 -11.67 5.53
CA LEU A 151 -23.32 -10.34 5.36
C LEU A 151 -22.84 -9.65 4.07
N ARG A 152 -21.58 -9.84 3.69
CA ARG A 152 -20.99 -9.27 2.47
C ARG A 152 -21.31 -10.03 1.19
N ASN A 153 -21.91 -11.21 1.32
CA ASN A 153 -22.35 -12.02 0.19
C ASN A 153 -23.90 -12.06 0.04
N THR A 154 -24.63 -11.21 0.78
CA THR A 154 -26.08 -11.12 0.72
C THR A 154 -26.55 -9.78 0.16
N ALA A 155 -27.81 -9.73 -0.29
CA ALA A 155 -28.55 -8.50 -0.62
C ALA A 155 -27.82 -7.50 -1.53
N GLY A 156 -27.17 -7.97 -2.58
CA GLY A 156 -26.50 -7.10 -3.55
C GLY A 156 -25.02 -6.83 -3.24
N TRP A 157 -24.53 -7.06 -2.02
CA TRP A 157 -23.12 -6.94 -1.68
C TRP A 157 -22.22 -7.96 -2.38
N ASN A 158 -22.78 -9.07 -2.84
CA ASN A 158 -22.08 -10.04 -3.69
C ASN A 158 -21.57 -9.42 -5.00
N TYR A 159 -22.27 -8.44 -5.58
CA TYR A 159 -21.75 -7.71 -6.76
C TYR A 159 -20.48 -6.93 -6.44
N VAL A 160 -20.44 -6.29 -5.27
CA VAL A 160 -19.24 -5.59 -4.80
C VAL A 160 -18.08 -6.58 -4.62
N SER A 161 -18.33 -7.75 -4.02
CA SER A 161 -17.34 -8.81 -3.87
C SER A 161 -16.81 -9.29 -5.23
N ILE A 162 -17.67 -9.47 -6.22
CA ILE A 162 -17.28 -9.84 -7.59
C ILE A 162 -16.44 -8.73 -8.23
N VAL A 163 -16.88 -7.46 -8.11
CA VAL A 163 -16.12 -6.30 -8.63
C VAL A 163 -14.74 -6.22 -7.99
N LEU A 164 -14.60 -6.48 -6.69
CA LEU A 164 -13.31 -6.51 -6.01
C LEU A 164 -12.41 -7.64 -6.55
N VAL A 165 -12.93 -8.85 -6.74
CA VAL A 165 -12.14 -9.96 -7.28
C VAL A 165 -11.67 -9.66 -8.70
N PHE A 166 -12.59 -9.32 -9.59
CA PHE A 166 -12.26 -9.13 -11.00
C PHE A 166 -11.64 -7.77 -11.29
N GLY A 167 -12.14 -6.72 -10.69
CA GLY A 167 -11.66 -5.35 -10.91
C GLY A 167 -10.38 -5.03 -10.14
N HIS A 168 -10.32 -5.31 -8.85
CA HIS A 168 -9.16 -4.95 -8.04
C HIS A 168 -7.98 -5.94 -8.15
N PHE A 169 -8.24 -7.21 -8.52
CA PHE A 169 -7.19 -8.21 -8.69
C PHE A 169 -7.02 -8.69 -10.12
N VAL A 170 -8.01 -9.36 -10.73
CA VAL A 170 -7.81 -10.05 -12.02
C VAL A 170 -7.43 -9.08 -13.13
N ALA A 171 -8.13 -7.97 -13.26
CA ALA A 171 -7.83 -6.98 -14.28
C ALA A 171 -6.44 -6.34 -14.13
N PRO A 172 -6.02 -5.80 -12.97
CA PRO A 172 -4.65 -5.29 -12.80
C PRO A 172 -3.59 -6.37 -12.96
N PHE A 173 -3.85 -7.60 -12.51
CA PHE A 173 -2.94 -8.72 -12.68
C PHE A 173 -2.64 -8.96 -14.18
N LEU A 174 -3.68 -9.10 -15.01
CA LEU A 174 -3.53 -9.33 -16.44
C LEU A 174 -2.90 -8.13 -17.16
N LEU A 175 -3.27 -6.91 -16.77
CA LEU A 175 -2.73 -5.70 -17.36
C LEU A 175 -1.25 -5.51 -17.00
N LEU A 176 -0.83 -5.85 -15.78
CA LEU A 176 0.54 -5.67 -15.31
C LEU A 176 1.46 -6.86 -15.61
N ILE A 177 0.98 -7.97 -16.18
CA ILE A 177 1.84 -9.11 -16.49
C ILE A 177 2.85 -8.78 -17.60
N ARG A 178 2.45 -7.97 -18.59
CA ARG A 178 3.29 -7.62 -19.74
C ARG A 178 4.37 -6.62 -19.36
N GLN A 179 5.63 -6.99 -19.58
CA GLN A 179 6.80 -6.19 -19.25
C GLN A 179 6.87 -4.87 -20.05
N ASP A 180 6.59 -4.95 -21.36
CA ASP A 180 6.72 -3.80 -22.27
C ASP A 180 5.76 -2.66 -21.93
N LEU A 181 4.57 -2.99 -21.44
CA LEU A 181 3.57 -2.00 -21.07
C LEU A 181 3.96 -1.20 -19.82
N LYS A 182 4.68 -1.83 -18.88
CA LYS A 182 5.17 -1.17 -17.66
C LYS A 182 6.20 -0.07 -17.92
N ARG A 183 6.83 -0.06 -19.09
CA ARG A 183 7.79 0.97 -19.51
C ARG A 183 7.13 2.18 -20.19
N ARG A 184 5.80 2.13 -20.44
CA ARG A 184 5.06 3.21 -21.11
C ARG A 184 4.36 4.09 -20.08
N ASN A 185 4.75 5.37 -19.96
CA ASN A 185 4.20 6.32 -19.00
C ASN A 185 2.68 6.47 -19.08
N GLY A 186 2.12 6.56 -20.28
CA GLY A 186 0.68 6.69 -20.47
C GLY A 186 -0.08 5.49 -19.92
N TYR A 187 0.44 4.29 -20.14
CA TYR A 187 -0.14 3.06 -19.62
C TYR A 187 -0.07 2.99 -18.09
N MET A 188 1.06 3.36 -17.49
CA MET A 188 1.23 3.38 -16.05
C MET A 188 0.32 4.41 -15.36
N ILE A 189 0.06 5.56 -15.99
CA ILE A 189 -0.91 6.55 -15.48
C ILE A 189 -2.32 5.93 -15.43
N VAL A 190 -2.77 5.30 -16.51
CA VAL A 190 -4.10 4.68 -16.58
C VAL A 190 -4.26 3.61 -15.50
N ILE A 191 -3.26 2.73 -15.36
CA ILE A 191 -3.29 1.67 -14.32
C ILE A 191 -3.27 2.27 -12.92
N ALA A 192 -2.43 3.26 -12.65
CA ALA A 192 -2.36 3.89 -11.34
C ALA A 192 -3.69 4.56 -10.95
N CYS A 193 -4.29 5.32 -11.87
CA CYS A 193 -5.61 5.91 -11.65
C CYS A 193 -6.70 4.85 -11.47
N TYR A 194 -6.66 3.78 -12.27
CA TYR A 194 -7.58 2.66 -12.15
C TYR A 194 -7.50 1.96 -10.79
N LEU A 195 -6.28 1.67 -10.30
CA LEU A 195 -6.06 1.05 -8.99
C LEU A 195 -6.56 1.94 -7.85
N LEU A 196 -6.26 3.25 -7.90
CA LEU A 196 -6.77 4.20 -6.92
C LEU A 196 -8.30 4.25 -6.91
N PHE A 197 -8.93 4.25 -8.08
CA PHE A 197 -10.38 4.22 -8.20
C PHE A 197 -10.97 2.92 -7.61
N MET A 198 -10.42 1.77 -7.97
CA MET A 198 -10.89 0.48 -7.48
C MET A 198 -10.71 0.31 -5.97
N HIS A 199 -9.76 1.00 -5.37
CA HIS A 199 -9.54 0.96 -3.92
C HIS A 199 -10.50 1.86 -3.13
N MET A 200 -11.24 2.74 -3.81
CA MET A 200 -12.29 3.56 -3.20
C MET A 200 -13.63 2.83 -3.07
N ILE A 201 -13.78 1.69 -3.75
CA ILE A 201 -14.95 0.80 -3.70
C ILE A 201 -14.86 -0.15 -2.50
#